data_a8c04d2b293ac62ddae6fe072930293d
#
_entry.id   a8c04d2b293ac62ddae6fe072930293d
#
_cell.length_a   1.000
_cell.length_b   1.000
_cell.length_c   1.000
_cell.angle_alpha   90.00
_cell.angle_beta   90.00
_cell.angle_gamma   90.00
#
_symmetry.space_group_name_H-M   'P 1'
#
loop_
_entity.id
_entity.type
_entity.pdbx_description
1 polymer ?
#
loop_
_entity_poly.entity_id
_entity_poly.type
_entity_poly.pdbx_seq_one_letter_code
_entity_poly.pdbx_strand_id
1 'polypeptide(L)'
;NVINKDELTAAYETIKNELGSCDILINGAGGNQPGAITSIEMLKKEKEDSDYSFWNLDEDRIRDVMDLNYMGTLLPIQVFTKDMVEKRSGSIINIASVTSILPLTKVIAYGNAKSAILNLTQWLAVHFGESGIRCNAIAPGFYAAEQNHDLLFNADGSYTDRARKIIAGTPMGRFGNPEELIGAALF
;
A
#
# COMPACT_ATOMS: atom_id res chain seq x y z
N ASN A 1 13.50 -6.66 6.99
CA ASN A 1 12.26 -7.20 6.39
C ASN A 1 11.05 -6.78 7.24
N VAL A 2 10.07 -6.08 6.63
CA VAL A 2 8.91 -5.51 7.35
C VAL A 2 7.89 -6.54 7.86
N ILE A 3 7.96 -7.76 7.37
CA ILE A 3 7.12 -8.88 7.84
C ILE A 3 7.85 -9.80 8.83
N ASN A 4 9.06 -9.44 9.24
CA ASN A 4 9.82 -10.17 10.26
C ASN A 4 9.97 -9.29 11.49
N LYS A 5 9.29 -9.67 12.58
CA LYS A 5 9.25 -8.87 13.81
C LYS A 5 10.59 -8.80 14.52
N ASP A 6 11.41 -9.84 14.44
CA ASP A 6 12.73 -9.86 15.08
C ASP A 6 13.69 -8.91 14.35
N GLU A 7 13.67 -8.90 13.02
CA GLU A 7 14.46 -7.94 12.22
C GLU A 7 14.00 -6.50 12.45
N LEU A 8 12.69 -6.26 12.58
CA LEU A 8 12.15 -4.95 12.91
C LEU A 8 12.59 -4.49 14.31
N THR A 9 12.58 -5.40 15.28
CA THR A 9 13.02 -5.09 16.64
C THR A 9 14.51 -4.76 16.68
N ALA A 10 15.34 -5.54 15.96
CA ALA A 10 16.77 -5.24 15.84
C ALA A 10 17.04 -3.88 15.18
N ALA A 11 16.27 -3.57 14.11
CA ALA A 11 16.36 -2.27 13.44
C ALA A 11 15.93 -1.12 14.37
N TYR A 12 14.85 -1.30 15.13
CA TYR A 12 14.40 -0.33 16.12
C TYR A 12 15.47 -0.04 17.18
N GLU A 13 16.09 -1.07 17.76
CA GLU A 13 17.14 -0.89 18.76
C GLU A 13 18.36 -0.15 18.18
N THR A 14 18.76 -0.48 16.95
CA THR A 14 19.85 0.23 16.28
C THR A 14 19.52 1.72 16.09
N ILE A 15 18.34 2.02 15.54
CA ILE A 15 17.89 3.39 15.30
C ILE A 15 17.79 4.16 16.63
N LYS A 16 17.22 3.54 17.67
CA LYS A 16 17.05 4.16 18.98
C LYS A 16 18.40 4.53 19.62
N ASN A 17 19.40 3.66 19.47
CA ASN A 17 20.74 3.88 20.03
C ASN A 17 21.52 4.96 19.27
N GLU A 18 21.35 5.04 17.96
CA GLU A 18 22.13 5.95 17.10
C GLU A 18 21.46 7.32 16.90
N LEU A 19 20.14 7.34 16.76
CA LEU A 19 19.38 8.52 16.35
C LEU A 19 18.32 8.96 17.38
N GLY A 20 18.08 8.13 18.38
CA GLY A 20 16.99 8.35 19.34
C GLY A 20 15.68 7.71 18.89
N SER A 21 14.62 7.96 19.64
CA SER A 21 13.30 7.37 19.38
C SER A 21 12.62 7.97 18.14
N CYS A 22 11.89 7.14 17.43
CA CYS A 22 11.13 7.51 16.24
C CYS A 22 10.02 8.53 16.59
N ASP A 23 9.94 9.63 15.85
CA ASP A 23 8.88 10.63 15.97
C ASP A 23 7.85 10.53 14.85
N ILE A 24 8.28 10.08 13.66
CA ILE A 24 7.44 9.92 12.48
C ILE A 24 7.69 8.54 11.88
N LEU A 25 6.63 7.77 11.72
CA LEU A 25 6.67 6.46 11.08
C LEU A 25 5.87 6.50 9.78
N ILE A 26 6.55 6.28 8.65
CA ILE A 26 5.92 6.17 7.32
C ILE A 26 5.97 4.72 6.86
N ASN A 27 4.82 4.07 6.77
CA ASN A 27 4.68 2.70 6.31
C ASN A 27 4.40 2.67 4.79
N GLY A 28 5.46 2.54 4.00
CA GLY A 28 5.39 2.55 2.53
C GLY A 28 5.67 1.19 1.87
N ALA A 29 6.07 0.18 2.63
CA ALA A 29 6.29 -1.15 2.08
C ALA A 29 4.99 -1.77 1.56
N GLY A 30 5.03 -2.38 0.39
CA GLY A 30 3.87 -3.00 -0.21
C GLY A 30 4.10 -3.34 -1.68
N GLY A 31 3.14 -4.02 -2.26
CA GLY A 31 3.20 -4.42 -3.66
C GLY A 31 2.16 -5.47 -4.00
N ASN A 32 2.19 -5.91 -5.24
CA ASN A 32 1.34 -6.99 -5.75
C ASN A 32 2.21 -8.07 -6.37
N GLN A 33 1.64 -9.24 -6.63
CA GLN A 33 2.36 -10.36 -7.25
C GLN A 33 1.57 -10.98 -8.40
N PRO A 34 2.24 -11.48 -9.45
CA PRO A 34 1.64 -12.40 -10.40
C PRO A 34 1.00 -13.58 -9.63
N GLY A 35 -0.02 -14.21 -10.14
CA GLY A 35 -0.75 -15.26 -9.42
C GLY A 35 -1.82 -14.76 -8.44
N ALA A 36 -1.66 -13.58 -7.85
CA ALA A 36 -2.70 -12.88 -7.08
C ALA A 36 -3.49 -11.85 -7.92
N ILE A 37 -3.29 -11.83 -9.24
CA ILE A 37 -3.88 -10.88 -10.19
C ILE A 37 -4.65 -11.67 -11.25
N THR A 38 -5.93 -11.34 -11.45
CA THR A 38 -6.70 -11.99 -12.54
C THR A 38 -6.23 -11.53 -13.92
N SER A 39 -6.23 -12.43 -14.90
CA SER A 39 -5.86 -12.11 -16.29
C SER A 39 -6.88 -11.17 -16.96
N ILE A 40 -8.13 -11.23 -16.55
CA ILE A 40 -9.25 -10.48 -17.13
C ILE A 40 -9.83 -9.47 -16.15
N GLU A 41 -10.38 -8.39 -16.65
CA GLU A 41 -11.00 -7.33 -15.85
C GLU A 41 -12.40 -7.70 -15.37
N MET A 42 -13.19 -8.30 -16.25
CA MET A 42 -14.55 -8.77 -15.98
C MET A 42 -14.71 -10.19 -16.50
N LEU A 43 -15.26 -11.04 -15.65
CA LEU A 43 -15.52 -12.42 -16.02
C LEU A 43 -16.59 -12.46 -17.14
N LYS A 44 -16.27 -13.18 -18.22
CA LYS A 44 -17.18 -13.49 -19.31
C LYS A 44 -17.18 -14.99 -19.53
N LYS A 45 -18.34 -15.56 -19.85
CA LYS A 45 -18.53 -17.01 -20.02
C LYS A 45 -17.51 -17.65 -20.98
N GLU A 46 -17.08 -16.91 -22.01
CA GLU A 46 -16.15 -17.41 -23.06
C GLU A 46 -14.67 -17.36 -22.61
N LYS A 47 -14.35 -16.90 -21.39
CA LYS A 47 -13.00 -16.72 -20.89
C LYS A 47 -12.79 -17.33 -19.48
N GLU A 48 -13.60 -18.34 -19.14
CA GLU A 48 -13.53 -18.99 -17.83
C GLU A 48 -12.26 -19.84 -17.65
N ASP A 49 -11.62 -20.28 -18.75
CA ASP A 49 -10.46 -21.19 -18.76
C ASP A 49 -9.10 -20.48 -18.86
N SER A 50 -8.93 -19.31 -18.28
CA SER A 50 -7.60 -18.70 -18.21
C SER A 50 -6.83 -19.16 -16.98
N ASP A 51 -5.49 -19.32 -17.08
CA ASP A 51 -4.60 -19.75 -16.01
C ASP A 51 -4.71 -18.88 -14.74
N TYR A 52 -5.18 -17.63 -14.88
CA TYR A 52 -5.38 -16.68 -13.79
C TYR A 52 -6.82 -16.17 -13.77
N SER A 53 -7.79 -17.07 -13.86
CA SER A 53 -9.19 -16.76 -13.56
C SER A 53 -9.37 -16.52 -12.05
N PHE A 54 -10.51 -15.99 -11.64
CA PHE A 54 -10.81 -15.80 -10.23
C PHE A 54 -10.69 -17.09 -9.40
N TRP A 55 -11.04 -18.23 -9.98
CA TRP A 55 -11.02 -19.55 -9.30
C TRP A 55 -9.61 -20.19 -9.25
N ASN A 56 -8.69 -19.73 -10.10
CA ASN A 56 -7.34 -20.29 -10.24
C ASN A 56 -6.25 -19.36 -9.70
N LEU A 57 -6.63 -18.36 -8.88
CA LEU A 57 -5.65 -17.53 -8.20
C LEU A 57 -4.88 -18.37 -7.18
N ASP A 58 -3.58 -18.12 -7.10
CA ASP A 58 -2.68 -18.81 -6.21
C ASP A 58 -2.86 -18.31 -4.77
N GLU A 59 -3.27 -19.21 -3.86
CA GLU A 59 -3.51 -18.89 -2.45
C GLU A 59 -2.27 -18.37 -1.74
N ASP A 60 -1.09 -18.93 -2.03
CA ASP A 60 0.15 -18.51 -1.38
C ASP A 60 0.54 -17.10 -1.85
N ARG A 61 0.33 -16.79 -3.14
CA ARG A 61 0.53 -15.45 -3.65
C ARG A 61 -0.45 -14.43 -3.09
N ILE A 62 -1.69 -14.83 -2.83
CA ILE A 62 -2.67 -14.00 -2.12
C ILE A 62 -2.17 -13.72 -0.69
N ARG A 63 -1.71 -14.75 0.03
CA ARG A 63 -1.14 -14.59 1.39
C ARG A 63 0.07 -13.68 1.38
N ASP A 64 1.02 -13.90 0.48
CA ASP A 64 2.20 -13.05 0.31
C ASP A 64 1.84 -11.57 0.14
N VAL A 65 0.83 -11.27 -0.70
CA VAL A 65 0.35 -9.90 -0.91
C VAL A 65 -0.30 -9.33 0.35
N MET A 66 -1.11 -10.12 1.05
CA MET A 66 -1.73 -9.71 2.31
C MET A 66 -0.68 -9.47 3.39
N ASP A 67 0.27 -10.36 3.55
CA ASP A 67 1.34 -10.25 4.55
C ASP A 67 2.24 -9.06 4.26
N LEU A 68 2.71 -8.89 3.04
CA LEU A 68 3.57 -7.76 2.69
C LEU A 68 2.86 -6.42 2.95
N ASN A 69 1.61 -6.27 2.52
CA ASN A 69 0.92 -5.00 2.63
C ASN A 69 0.36 -4.76 4.03
N TYR A 70 -0.40 -5.72 4.60
CA TYR A 70 -1.08 -5.52 5.88
C TYR A 70 -0.15 -5.77 7.07
N MET A 71 0.47 -6.95 7.16
CA MET A 71 1.39 -7.25 8.25
C MET A 71 2.65 -6.39 8.18
N GLY A 72 3.15 -6.09 6.96
CA GLY A 72 4.26 -5.17 6.74
C GLY A 72 3.96 -3.71 7.12
N THR A 73 2.68 -3.36 7.36
CA THR A 73 2.26 -2.09 7.97
C THR A 73 2.05 -2.23 9.48
N LEU A 74 1.38 -3.28 9.92
CA LEU A 74 1.02 -3.48 11.33
C LEU A 74 2.24 -3.73 12.22
N LEU A 75 3.17 -4.59 11.79
CA LEU A 75 4.33 -4.96 12.61
C LEU A 75 5.27 -3.77 12.90
N PRO A 76 5.63 -2.92 11.92
CA PRO A 76 6.39 -1.70 12.23
C PRO A 76 5.67 -0.80 13.23
N ILE A 77 4.35 -0.63 13.11
CA ILE A 77 3.57 0.16 14.08
C ILE A 77 3.74 -0.42 15.49
N GLN A 78 3.59 -1.74 15.66
CA GLN A 78 3.76 -2.39 16.96
C GLN A 78 5.15 -2.20 17.58
N VAL A 79 6.18 -2.12 16.74
CA VAL A 79 7.56 -2.01 17.21
C VAL A 79 7.92 -0.57 17.52
N PHE A 80 7.63 0.37 16.60
CA PHE A 80 8.15 1.73 16.66
C PHE A 80 7.30 2.72 17.47
N THR A 81 6.04 2.37 17.82
CA THR A 81 5.15 3.34 18.49
C THR A 81 5.23 3.37 20.01
N LYS A 82 5.94 2.44 20.64
CA LYS A 82 6.07 2.41 22.11
C LYS A 82 6.63 3.70 22.67
N ASP A 83 7.74 4.19 22.11
CA ASP A 83 8.35 5.45 22.53
C ASP A 83 7.47 6.66 22.23
N MET A 84 6.70 6.62 21.14
CA MET A 84 5.72 7.68 20.83
C MET A 84 4.65 7.79 21.92
N VAL A 85 4.16 6.64 22.42
CA VAL A 85 3.19 6.60 23.53
C VAL A 85 3.80 7.19 24.81
N GLU A 86 5.02 6.80 25.15
CA GLU A 86 5.73 7.30 26.34
C GLU A 86 5.95 8.82 26.27
N LYS A 87 6.35 9.32 25.12
CA LYS A 87 6.52 10.77 24.87
C LYS A 87 5.21 11.54 24.72
N ARG A 88 4.08 10.84 24.54
CA ARG A 88 2.79 11.43 24.17
C ARG A 88 2.86 12.30 22.92
N SER A 89 3.67 11.88 21.95
CA SER A 89 3.89 12.61 20.68
C SER A 89 4.36 11.65 19.60
N GLY A 90 3.75 11.72 18.42
CA GLY A 90 4.15 10.94 17.27
C GLY A 90 3.20 11.13 16.07
N SER A 91 3.68 10.75 14.91
CA SER A 91 2.90 10.76 13.67
C SER A 91 3.09 9.47 12.90
N ILE A 92 2.01 8.81 12.54
CA ILE A 92 2.01 7.59 11.73
C ILE A 92 1.33 7.93 10.39
N ILE A 93 2.00 7.61 9.30
CA ILE A 93 1.47 7.74 7.94
C ILE A 93 1.52 6.38 7.26
N ASN A 94 0.36 5.85 6.92
CA ASN A 94 0.22 4.59 6.20
C ASN A 94 -0.04 4.84 4.72
N ILE A 95 0.68 4.18 3.84
CA ILE A 95 0.42 4.27 2.41
C ILE A 95 -0.64 3.24 2.02
N ALA A 96 -1.87 3.70 1.92
CA ALA A 96 -3.01 2.97 1.40
C ALA A 96 -3.00 2.98 -0.15
N SER A 97 -4.13 3.09 -0.79
CA SER A 97 -4.28 3.19 -2.25
C SER A 97 -5.67 3.68 -2.60
N VAL A 98 -5.87 4.21 -3.77
CA VAL A 98 -7.21 4.43 -4.33
C VAL A 98 -8.04 3.14 -4.32
N THR A 99 -7.41 1.96 -4.42
CA THR A 99 -8.06 0.65 -4.32
C THR A 99 -8.67 0.37 -2.95
N SER A 100 -8.29 1.12 -1.92
CA SER A 100 -8.91 1.05 -0.59
C SER A 100 -10.34 1.57 -0.58
N ILE A 101 -10.69 2.40 -1.55
CA ILE A 101 -11.97 3.12 -1.64
C ILE A 101 -12.76 2.68 -2.87
N LEU A 102 -12.07 2.52 -4.00
CA LEU A 102 -12.66 2.14 -5.27
C LEU A 102 -12.20 0.72 -5.67
N PRO A 103 -13.11 -0.20 -6.00
CA PRO A 103 -12.73 -1.54 -6.45
C PRO A 103 -12.13 -1.46 -7.86
N LEU A 104 -10.81 -1.62 -7.94
CA LEU A 104 -10.14 -1.76 -9.23
C LEU A 104 -10.14 -3.21 -9.67
N THR A 105 -10.34 -3.42 -10.97
CA THR A 105 -10.29 -4.74 -11.59
C THR A 105 -8.92 -5.41 -11.45
N LYS A 106 -8.88 -6.73 -11.50
CA LYS A 106 -7.71 -7.60 -11.47
C LYS A 106 -7.01 -7.76 -10.11
N VAL A 107 -6.92 -6.72 -9.28
CA VAL A 107 -6.00 -6.63 -8.13
C VAL A 107 -6.70 -6.92 -6.80
N ILE A 108 -7.41 -8.05 -6.70
CA ILE A 108 -8.25 -8.38 -5.54
C ILE A 108 -7.47 -8.42 -4.22
N ALA A 109 -6.37 -9.17 -4.14
CA ALA A 109 -5.59 -9.31 -2.91
C ALA A 109 -5.00 -7.97 -2.47
N TYR A 110 -4.43 -7.22 -3.40
CA TYR A 110 -3.88 -5.90 -3.13
C TYR A 110 -4.96 -4.91 -2.67
N GLY A 111 -6.09 -4.85 -3.37
CA GLY A 111 -7.21 -3.96 -3.00
C GLY A 111 -7.72 -4.25 -1.60
N ASN A 112 -7.90 -5.53 -1.26
CA ASN A 112 -8.35 -5.96 0.07
C ASN A 112 -7.31 -5.59 1.16
N ALA A 113 -6.03 -5.83 0.91
CA ALA A 113 -4.97 -5.47 1.85
C ALA A 113 -4.91 -3.94 2.08
N LYS A 114 -5.03 -3.15 1.01
CA LYS A 114 -5.04 -1.68 1.12
C LYS A 114 -6.30 -1.15 1.80
N SER A 115 -7.45 -1.79 1.63
CA SER A 115 -8.67 -1.48 2.39
C SER A 115 -8.51 -1.80 3.88
N ALA A 116 -7.85 -2.92 4.20
CA ALA A 116 -7.52 -3.27 5.58
C ALA A 116 -6.59 -2.24 6.24
N ILE A 117 -5.60 -1.70 5.50
CA ILE A 117 -4.72 -0.61 5.98
C ILE A 117 -5.52 0.66 6.28
N LEU A 118 -6.50 1.01 5.44
CA LEU A 118 -7.34 2.17 5.69
C LEU A 118 -8.16 2.01 6.98
N ASN A 119 -8.77 0.84 7.18
CA ASN A 119 -9.49 0.52 8.41
C ASN A 119 -8.56 0.49 9.63
N LEU A 120 -7.39 -0.13 9.51
CA LEU A 120 -6.36 -0.12 10.57
C LEU A 120 -5.98 1.30 10.97
N THR A 121 -5.78 2.19 10.00
CA THR A 121 -5.43 3.60 10.25
C THR A 121 -6.51 4.30 11.07
N GLN A 122 -7.78 4.12 10.72
CA GLN A 122 -8.91 4.67 11.45
C GLN A 122 -8.99 4.12 12.88
N TRP A 123 -8.81 2.81 13.03
CA TRP A 123 -8.79 2.17 14.35
C TRP A 123 -7.65 2.70 15.21
N LEU A 124 -6.44 2.83 14.66
CA LEU A 124 -5.27 3.36 15.37
C LEU A 124 -5.45 4.83 15.77
N ALA A 125 -6.08 5.64 14.91
CA ALA A 125 -6.37 7.04 15.23
C ALA A 125 -7.28 7.16 16.48
N VAL A 126 -8.26 6.25 16.62
CA VAL A 126 -9.11 6.17 17.82
C VAL A 126 -8.33 5.60 19.00
N HIS A 127 -7.60 4.50 18.79
CA HIS A 127 -6.88 3.79 19.85
C HIS A 127 -5.78 4.65 20.50
N PHE A 128 -5.07 5.44 19.71
CA PHE A 128 -4.02 6.35 20.17
C PHE A 128 -4.52 7.77 20.49
N GLY A 129 -5.82 8.02 20.42
CA GLY A 129 -6.39 9.37 20.55
C GLY A 129 -5.96 10.13 21.82
N GLU A 130 -5.87 9.44 22.95
CA GLU A 130 -5.40 10.04 24.22
C GLU A 130 -3.88 10.02 24.41
N SER A 131 -3.15 9.34 23.53
CA SER A 131 -1.70 9.17 23.60
C SER A 131 -0.92 10.28 22.88
N GLY A 132 -1.60 11.25 22.27
CA GLY A 132 -0.96 12.35 21.53
C GLY A 132 -0.35 11.93 20.19
N ILE A 133 -0.70 10.75 19.66
CA ILE A 133 -0.21 10.21 18.39
C ILE A 133 -1.28 10.43 17.31
N ARG A 134 -0.87 11.01 16.21
CA ARG A 134 -1.73 11.10 15.02
C ARG A 134 -1.50 9.90 14.11
N CYS A 135 -2.55 9.35 13.53
CA CYS A 135 -2.47 8.27 12.56
C CYS A 135 -3.31 8.63 11.32
N ASN A 136 -2.65 8.72 10.17
CA ASN A 136 -3.27 9.10 8.92
C ASN A 136 -2.88 8.12 7.80
N ALA A 137 -3.65 8.11 6.72
CA ALA A 137 -3.31 7.37 5.52
C ALA A 137 -3.31 8.30 4.30
N ILE A 138 -2.37 8.06 3.40
CA ILE A 138 -2.39 8.60 2.05
C ILE A 138 -2.89 7.49 1.13
N ALA A 139 -3.90 7.78 0.32
CA ALA A 139 -4.47 6.84 -0.66
C ALA A 139 -4.15 7.30 -2.09
N PRO A 140 -2.92 7.05 -2.59
CA PRO A 140 -2.51 7.50 -3.90
C PRO A 140 -3.38 6.90 -5.01
N GLY A 141 -3.66 7.69 -6.03
CA GLY A 141 -4.14 7.22 -7.32
C GLY A 141 -3.02 6.57 -8.13
N PHE A 142 -2.99 6.85 -9.43
CA PHE A 142 -1.95 6.32 -10.30
C PHE A 142 -0.87 7.37 -10.55
N TYR A 143 0.35 7.03 -10.17
CA TYR A 143 1.56 7.81 -10.35
C TYR A 143 2.50 7.08 -11.30
N ALA A 144 3.10 7.80 -12.25
CA ALA A 144 4.11 7.22 -13.12
C ALA A 144 5.43 7.11 -12.33
N ALA A 145 5.91 5.89 -12.13
CA ALA A 145 7.17 5.60 -11.45
C ALA A 145 7.89 4.46 -12.19
N GLU A 146 9.18 4.30 -11.93
CA GLU A 146 9.98 3.23 -12.54
C GLU A 146 9.35 1.84 -12.31
N GLN A 147 8.86 1.59 -11.10
CA GLN A 147 8.24 0.31 -10.71
C GLN A 147 7.03 -0.10 -11.57
N ASN A 148 6.29 0.84 -12.15
CA ASN A 148 5.10 0.57 -12.93
C ASN A 148 5.19 1.04 -14.39
N HIS A 149 6.39 1.39 -14.84
CA HIS A 149 6.63 1.92 -16.18
C HIS A 149 6.08 1.02 -17.26
N ASP A 150 6.43 -0.27 -17.26
CA ASP A 150 6.01 -1.24 -18.27
C ASP A 150 4.50 -1.55 -18.24
N LEU A 151 3.84 -1.26 -17.11
CA LEU A 151 2.40 -1.35 -17.02
C LEU A 151 1.70 -0.19 -17.73
N LEU A 152 2.34 0.97 -17.77
CA LEU A 152 1.75 2.22 -18.23
C LEU A 152 2.21 2.63 -19.63
N PHE A 153 3.44 2.27 -20.02
CA PHE A 153 4.05 2.71 -21.25
C PHE A 153 4.51 1.52 -22.11
N ASN A 154 4.31 1.61 -23.40
CA ASN A 154 4.88 0.72 -24.40
C ASN A 154 6.36 1.09 -24.64
N ALA A 155 7.10 0.22 -25.33
CA ALA A 155 8.51 0.45 -25.64
C ALA A 155 8.77 1.73 -26.52
N ASP A 156 7.76 2.19 -27.24
CA ASP A 156 7.80 3.41 -28.02
C ASP A 156 7.40 4.67 -27.23
N GLY A 157 7.15 4.54 -25.92
CA GLY A 157 6.72 5.62 -25.04
C GLY A 157 5.22 5.94 -25.09
N SER A 158 4.45 5.27 -25.94
CA SER A 158 2.99 5.44 -25.98
C SER A 158 2.31 4.76 -24.78
N TYR A 159 1.11 5.21 -24.44
CA TYR A 159 0.33 4.59 -23.37
C TYR A 159 -0.17 3.20 -23.75
N THR A 160 -0.06 2.26 -22.82
CA THR A 160 -0.72 0.95 -22.91
C THR A 160 -2.26 1.11 -22.91
N ASP A 161 -2.99 0.08 -23.32
CA ASP A 161 -4.46 0.07 -23.21
C ASP A 161 -4.93 0.26 -21.76
N ARG A 162 -4.19 -0.31 -20.79
CA ARG A 162 -4.47 -0.12 -19.38
C ARG A 162 -4.26 1.33 -18.95
N ALA A 163 -3.17 1.94 -19.36
CA ALA A 163 -2.90 3.35 -19.08
C ALA A 163 -3.99 4.27 -19.64
N ARG A 164 -4.42 4.04 -20.89
CA ARG A 164 -5.51 4.80 -21.50
C ARG A 164 -6.81 4.70 -20.70
N LYS A 165 -7.18 3.49 -20.22
CA LYS A 165 -8.36 3.28 -19.38
C LYS A 165 -8.25 4.02 -18.03
N ILE A 166 -7.09 3.97 -17.40
CA ILE A 166 -6.82 4.67 -16.13
C ILE A 166 -6.98 6.18 -16.32
N ILE A 167 -6.34 6.75 -17.35
CA ILE A 167 -6.41 8.19 -17.63
C ILE A 167 -7.84 8.62 -17.98
N ALA A 168 -8.60 7.82 -18.74
CA ALA A 168 -9.99 8.11 -19.05
C ALA A 168 -10.88 8.18 -17.80
N GLY A 169 -10.55 7.44 -16.75
CA GLY A 169 -11.23 7.51 -15.45
C GLY A 169 -10.63 8.54 -14.47
N THR A 170 -9.57 9.24 -14.85
CA THR A 170 -8.89 10.23 -14.00
C THR A 170 -9.27 11.65 -14.44
N PRO A 171 -9.99 12.43 -13.61
CA PRO A 171 -10.47 13.78 -14.01
C PRO A 171 -9.36 14.73 -14.49
N MET A 172 -8.15 14.62 -13.95
CA MET A 172 -7.01 15.43 -14.37
C MET A 172 -6.40 15.00 -15.72
N GLY A 173 -6.83 13.87 -16.30
CA GLY A 173 -6.39 13.40 -17.61
C GLY A 173 -4.91 12.99 -17.70
N ARG A 174 -4.24 12.77 -16.59
CA ARG A 174 -2.83 12.40 -16.51
C ARG A 174 -2.52 11.52 -15.30
N PHE A 175 -1.37 10.88 -15.31
CA PHE A 175 -0.78 10.30 -14.10
C PHE A 175 -0.25 11.40 -13.16
N GLY A 176 -0.22 11.10 -11.87
CA GLY A 176 0.45 11.94 -10.89
C GLY A 176 1.97 11.84 -11.02
N ASN A 177 2.66 12.88 -10.59
CA ASN A 177 4.09 12.87 -10.36
C ASN A 177 4.33 12.53 -8.88
N PRO A 178 5.24 11.60 -8.51
CA PRO A 178 5.49 11.22 -7.12
C PRO A 178 5.73 12.40 -6.16
N GLU A 179 6.37 13.48 -6.62
CA GLU A 179 6.60 14.69 -5.82
C GLU A 179 5.30 15.38 -5.38
N GLU A 180 4.19 15.16 -6.08
CA GLU A 180 2.88 15.73 -5.71
C GLU A 180 2.33 15.12 -4.40
N LEU A 181 2.89 13.99 -3.92
CA LEU A 181 2.55 13.39 -2.63
C LEU A 181 3.23 14.06 -1.43
N ILE A 182 4.30 14.82 -1.64
CA ILE A 182 5.11 15.42 -0.56
C ILE A 182 4.24 16.31 0.32
N GLY A 183 3.39 17.15 -0.27
CA GLY A 183 2.50 18.02 0.50
C GLY A 183 1.57 17.27 1.44
N ALA A 184 1.01 16.13 0.99
CA ALA A 184 0.16 15.28 1.83
C ALA A 184 0.96 14.57 2.94
N ALA A 185 2.22 14.21 2.68
CA ALA A 185 3.09 13.57 3.68
C ALA A 185 3.57 14.55 4.76
N LEU A 186 3.71 15.83 4.43
CA LEU A 186 4.15 16.88 5.38
C LEU A 186 3.00 17.43 6.24
N PHE A 187 1.77 17.32 5.77
CA PHE A 187 0.56 17.74 6.52
C PHE A 187 0.29 16.83 7.70
#